data_10bc0268cc213fa4bd1e37aab662213e
#
_entry.id   10bc0268cc213fa4bd1e37aab662213e
#
_cell.length_a   1.000
_cell.length_b   1.000
_cell.length_c   1.000
_cell.angle_alpha   90.00
_cell.angle_beta   90.00
_cell.angle_gamma   90.00
#
_symmetry.space_group_name_H-M   'P 1'
#
loop_
_entity.id
_entity.type
_entity.pdbx_description
1 polymer ?
#
loop_
_entity_poly.entity_id
_entity_poly.type
_entity_poly.pdbx_seq_one_letter_code
_entity_poly.pdbx_strand_id
1 'polypeptide(L)'
;LPYGRCSDQALKLLAEAGLRVIQWDVAAEAAADNSRPGLAEEVARRVRPGSILLFHANLVPKGSATLLEGTVRNLQRRGYRFVTVGALLNMGAPQRTRDGYFNKPGDNRPLDARFGIDGTGLRR
;
A
#
# COMPACT_ATOMS: atom_id res chain seq x y z
N LEU A 1 7.04 -1.81 4.96
CA LEU A 1 7.18 -3.09 5.71
C LEU A 1 6.54 -4.22 4.91
N PRO A 2 7.13 -5.42 4.90
CA PRO A 2 6.58 -6.56 4.18
C PRO A 2 5.12 -6.83 4.58
N TYR A 3 4.27 -7.03 3.58
CA TYR A 3 2.84 -7.29 3.75
C TYR A 3 2.07 -6.23 4.58
N GLY A 4 2.60 -5.02 4.68
CA GLY A 4 2.00 -3.96 5.51
C GLY A 4 2.02 -4.25 7.02
N ARG A 5 2.74 -5.28 7.47
CA ARG A 5 2.79 -5.69 8.87
C ARG A 5 3.85 -4.91 9.63
N CYS A 6 3.55 -4.60 10.89
CA CYS A 6 4.51 -4.01 11.81
C CYS A 6 4.28 -4.55 13.22
N SER A 7 5.35 -4.61 14.01
CA SER A 7 5.30 -4.80 15.45
C SER A 7 5.80 -3.53 16.13
N ASP A 8 5.44 -3.33 17.38
CA ASP A 8 5.92 -2.18 18.16
C ASP A 8 7.45 -2.14 18.24
N GLN A 9 8.07 -3.34 18.34
CA GLN A 9 9.53 -3.45 18.34
C GLN A 9 10.13 -2.98 17.01
N ALA A 10 9.55 -3.39 15.86
CA ALA A 10 10.02 -2.97 14.55
C ALA A 10 9.86 -1.45 14.37
N LEU A 11 8.73 -0.89 14.79
CA LEU A 11 8.48 0.55 14.73
C LEU A 11 9.48 1.33 15.60
N LYS A 12 9.80 0.83 16.79
CA LYS A 12 10.80 1.42 17.69
C LYS A 12 12.18 1.44 17.04
N LEU A 13 12.66 0.30 16.54
CA LEU A 13 13.96 0.19 15.88
C LEU A 13 14.08 1.11 14.64
N LEU A 14 13.02 1.18 13.84
CA LEU A 14 12.99 2.07 12.68
C LEU A 14 13.01 3.54 13.07
N ALA A 15 12.29 3.91 14.14
CA ALA A 15 12.31 5.27 14.66
C ALA A 15 13.70 5.64 15.24
N GLU A 16 14.36 4.73 15.98
CA GLU A 16 15.72 4.89 16.48
C GLU A 16 16.74 5.07 15.33
N ALA A 17 16.52 4.40 14.21
CA ALA A 17 17.29 4.56 12.98
C ALA A 17 16.94 5.84 12.18
N GLY A 18 16.05 6.69 12.66
CA GLY A 18 15.61 7.90 11.97
C GLY A 18 14.72 7.63 10.75
N LEU A 19 14.18 6.41 10.62
CA LEU A 19 13.35 6.01 9.49
C LEU A 19 11.86 6.22 9.78
N ARG A 20 11.14 6.75 8.81
CA ARG A 20 9.68 6.85 8.86
C ARG A 20 9.05 5.68 8.11
N VAL A 21 8.09 5.02 8.75
CA VAL A 21 7.31 3.95 8.13
C VAL A 21 6.17 4.57 7.35
N ILE A 22 6.12 4.30 6.07
CA ILE A 22 5.07 4.78 5.17
C ILE A 22 4.26 3.58 4.70
N GLN A 23 2.96 3.69 4.83
CA GLN A 23 1.98 2.75 4.30
C GLN A 23 1.23 3.39 3.13
N TRP A 24 0.45 2.60 2.45
CA TRP A 24 -0.41 2.99 1.34
C TRP A 24 -1.88 2.99 1.77
N ASP A 25 -2.75 3.57 0.96
CA ASP A 25 -4.21 3.49 1.13
C ASP A 25 -4.91 2.83 -0.07
N VAL A 26 -4.15 2.61 -1.14
CA VAL A 26 -4.64 1.87 -2.31
C VAL A 26 -3.62 0.81 -2.72
N ALA A 27 -3.89 -0.46 -2.39
CA ALA A 27 -3.23 -1.58 -3.07
C ALA A 27 -3.90 -1.78 -4.43
N ALA A 28 -3.14 -1.62 -5.50
CA ALA A 28 -3.70 -1.66 -6.85
C ALA A 28 -3.97 -3.08 -7.32
N GLU A 29 -3.07 -3.99 -6.97
CA GLU A 29 -3.10 -5.39 -7.40
C GLU A 29 -3.87 -6.24 -6.40
N ALA A 30 -4.95 -6.87 -6.85
CA ALA A 30 -5.83 -7.68 -6.00
C ALA A 30 -5.69 -9.19 -6.27
N ALA A 31 -4.96 -9.58 -7.31
CA ALA A 31 -4.84 -10.97 -7.75
C ALA A 31 -3.47 -11.26 -8.35
N ALA A 32 -3.18 -12.53 -8.61
CA ALA A 32 -1.97 -12.94 -9.33
C ALA A 32 -1.96 -12.50 -10.81
N ASP A 33 -3.14 -12.29 -11.40
CA ASP A 33 -3.31 -11.74 -12.76
C ASP A 33 -4.16 -10.47 -12.70
N ASN A 34 -3.56 -9.34 -13.05
CA ASN A 34 -4.15 -8.02 -13.02
C ASN A 34 -4.36 -7.44 -14.44
N SER A 35 -4.41 -8.30 -15.45
CA SER A 35 -4.57 -7.87 -16.85
C SER A 35 -6.02 -7.71 -17.30
N ARG A 36 -7.01 -7.95 -16.43
CA ARG A 36 -8.43 -7.84 -16.80
C ARG A 36 -8.81 -6.42 -17.24
N PRO A 37 -9.67 -6.28 -18.26
CA PRO A 37 -10.18 -4.99 -18.69
C PRO A 37 -10.89 -4.23 -17.57
N GLY A 38 -10.73 -2.91 -17.53
CA GLY A 38 -11.41 -2.02 -16.56
C GLY A 38 -10.75 -1.93 -15.18
N LEU A 39 -9.78 -2.79 -14.84
CA LEU A 39 -9.15 -2.77 -13.53
C LEU A 39 -8.45 -1.45 -13.23
N ALA A 40 -7.74 -0.87 -14.19
CA ALA A 40 -7.08 0.43 -14.03
C ALA A 40 -8.08 1.56 -13.69
N GLU A 41 -9.28 1.50 -14.25
CA GLU A 41 -10.35 2.46 -13.94
C GLU A 41 -10.91 2.24 -12.53
N GLU A 42 -11.07 0.98 -12.12
CA GLU A 42 -11.50 0.64 -10.75
C GLU A 42 -10.48 1.10 -9.72
N VAL A 43 -9.19 0.89 -9.97
CA VAL A 43 -8.11 1.40 -9.10
C VAL A 43 -8.19 2.92 -9.02
N ALA A 44 -8.28 3.61 -10.18
CA ALA A 44 -8.34 5.06 -10.23
C ALA A 44 -9.56 5.66 -9.50
N ARG A 45 -10.68 4.94 -9.42
CA ARG A 45 -11.86 5.39 -8.65
C ARG A 45 -11.67 5.35 -7.13
N ARG A 46 -10.77 4.52 -6.63
CA ARG A 46 -10.45 4.43 -5.20
C ARG A 46 -9.50 5.55 -4.73
N VAL A 47 -8.80 6.18 -5.66
CA VAL A 47 -7.79 7.19 -5.37
C VAL A 47 -8.41 8.53 -4.97
N ARG A 48 -7.87 9.14 -3.95
CA ARG A 48 -8.21 10.48 -3.45
C ARG A 48 -6.97 11.37 -3.43
N PRO A 49 -7.10 12.69 -3.40
CA PRO A 49 -5.95 13.57 -3.16
C PRO A 49 -5.20 13.16 -1.89
N GLY A 50 -3.89 12.95 -2.01
CA GLY A 50 -3.06 12.47 -0.92
C GLY A 50 -2.90 10.95 -0.84
N SER A 51 -3.54 10.17 -1.72
CA SER A 51 -3.40 8.71 -1.77
C SER A 51 -1.97 8.28 -2.12
N ILE A 52 -1.54 7.19 -1.47
CA ILE A 52 -0.32 6.45 -1.78
C ILE A 52 -0.73 5.10 -2.36
N LEU A 53 -0.33 4.85 -3.60
CA LEU A 53 -0.66 3.64 -4.32
C LEU A 53 0.49 2.63 -4.24
N LEU A 54 0.17 1.39 -3.93
CA LEU A 54 1.13 0.28 -3.95
C LEU A 54 0.99 -0.52 -5.23
N PHE A 55 2.12 -0.74 -5.89
CA PHE A 55 2.31 -1.68 -6.99
C PHE A 55 3.53 -2.56 -6.74
N HIS A 56 3.53 -3.76 -7.28
CA HIS A 56 4.66 -4.68 -7.19
C HIS A 56 5.50 -4.63 -8.47
N ALA A 57 6.82 -4.50 -8.31
CA ALA A 57 7.78 -4.44 -9.42
C ALA A 57 8.45 -5.81 -9.70
N ASN A 58 7.94 -6.89 -9.11
CA ASN A 58 8.41 -8.24 -9.35
C ASN A 58 7.57 -8.94 -10.44
N LEU A 59 8.02 -10.13 -10.85
CA LEU A 59 7.36 -10.90 -11.92
C LEU A 59 6.08 -11.64 -11.46
N VAL A 60 5.77 -11.63 -10.17
CA VAL A 60 4.70 -12.47 -9.62
C VAL A 60 3.30 -11.97 -9.95
N PRO A 61 2.94 -10.67 -9.80
CA PRO A 61 1.65 -10.20 -10.30
C PRO A 61 1.74 -9.94 -11.80
N LYS A 62 1.15 -10.81 -12.59
CA LYS A 62 1.01 -10.62 -14.03
C LYS A 62 0.18 -9.37 -14.34
N GLY A 63 0.60 -8.60 -15.35
CA GLY A 63 -0.15 -7.41 -15.79
C GLY A 63 0.10 -6.14 -14.99
N SER A 64 0.97 -6.14 -13.97
CA SER A 64 1.23 -4.97 -13.11
C SER A 64 1.69 -3.74 -13.88
N ALA A 65 2.57 -3.89 -14.86
CA ALA A 65 3.05 -2.78 -15.67
C ALA A 65 1.92 -2.11 -16.47
N THR A 66 1.08 -2.92 -17.12
CA THR A 66 -0.09 -2.44 -17.88
C THR A 66 -1.12 -1.78 -16.95
N LEU A 67 -1.36 -2.39 -15.77
CA LEU A 67 -2.24 -1.83 -14.76
C LEU A 67 -1.72 -0.47 -14.27
N LEU A 68 -0.43 -0.36 -13.98
CA LEU A 68 0.20 0.89 -13.56
C LEU A 68 0.04 1.97 -14.63
N GLU A 69 0.40 1.67 -15.87
CA GLU A 69 0.28 2.62 -16.99
C GLU A 69 -1.17 3.10 -17.16
N GLY A 70 -2.13 2.20 -17.18
CA GLY A 70 -3.55 2.52 -17.30
C GLY A 70 -4.06 3.36 -16.13
N THR A 71 -3.64 3.02 -14.90
CA THR A 71 -4.00 3.78 -13.69
C THR A 71 -3.45 5.20 -13.74
N VAL A 72 -2.16 5.36 -14.08
CA VAL A 72 -1.51 6.67 -14.21
C VAL A 72 -2.25 7.54 -15.25
N ARG A 73 -2.51 7.00 -16.44
CA ARG A 73 -3.25 7.73 -17.49
C ARG A 73 -4.64 8.16 -17.04
N ASN A 74 -5.37 7.28 -16.34
CA ASN A 74 -6.71 7.59 -15.83
C ASN A 74 -6.67 8.70 -14.79
N LEU A 75 -5.70 8.68 -13.87
CA LEU A 75 -5.55 9.69 -12.84
C LEU A 75 -5.11 11.05 -13.44
N GLN A 76 -4.18 11.05 -14.41
CA GLN A 76 -3.78 12.26 -15.11
C GLN A 76 -4.97 12.93 -15.82
N ARG A 77 -5.83 12.15 -16.49
CA ARG A 77 -7.05 12.69 -17.12
C ARG A 77 -8.04 13.28 -16.13
N ARG A 78 -7.99 12.84 -14.87
CA ARG A 78 -8.78 13.39 -13.75
C ARG A 78 -8.10 14.56 -13.03
N GLY A 79 -6.96 15.05 -13.56
CA GLY A 79 -6.25 16.20 -13.03
C GLY A 79 -5.32 15.90 -11.85
N TYR A 80 -5.07 14.61 -11.53
CA TYR A 80 -4.09 14.26 -10.51
C TYR A 80 -2.66 14.51 -10.99
N ARG A 81 -1.83 14.96 -10.08
CA ARG A 81 -0.37 15.07 -10.25
C ARG A 81 0.30 14.03 -9.37
N PHE A 82 1.34 13.40 -9.90
CA PHE A 82 2.16 12.45 -9.15
C PHE A 82 3.35 13.19 -8.53
N VAL A 83 3.62 12.90 -7.29
CA VAL A 83 4.72 13.49 -6.53
C VAL A 83 5.45 12.38 -5.76
N THR A 84 6.66 12.65 -5.29
CA THR A 84 7.34 11.73 -4.38
C THR A 84 6.62 11.66 -3.04
N VAL A 85 6.77 10.54 -2.31
CA VAL A 85 6.21 10.40 -0.96
C VAL A 85 6.71 11.50 -0.04
N GLY A 86 8.00 11.87 -0.13
CA GLY A 86 8.57 12.97 0.66
C GLY A 86 7.89 14.30 0.39
N ALA A 87 7.62 14.63 -0.87
CA ALA A 87 6.88 15.84 -1.22
C ALA A 87 5.43 15.78 -0.71
N LEU A 88 4.76 14.64 -0.87
CA LEU A 88 3.39 14.45 -0.40
C LEU A 88 3.25 14.71 1.11
N LEU A 89 4.16 14.19 1.91
CA LEU A 89 4.15 14.38 3.36
C LEU A 89 4.28 15.84 3.81
N ASN A 90 4.80 16.70 2.94
CA ASN A 90 4.93 18.14 3.20
C ASN A 90 3.73 18.96 2.67
N MET A 91 2.80 18.32 1.95
CA MET A 91 1.66 19.01 1.32
C MET A 91 0.38 19.00 2.18
N GLY A 92 0.37 18.25 3.29
CA GLY A 92 -0.81 18.13 4.14
C GLY A 92 -0.51 17.45 5.46
N ALA A 93 -1.56 17.19 6.25
CA ALA A 93 -1.47 16.48 7.52
C ALA A 93 -1.47 14.96 7.27
N PRO A 94 -0.37 14.24 7.57
CA PRO A 94 -0.33 12.79 7.41
C PRO A 94 -1.33 12.11 8.36
N GLN A 95 -2.09 11.15 7.84
CA GLN A 95 -2.85 10.25 8.68
C GLN A 95 -1.90 9.26 9.34
N ARG A 96 -2.08 9.02 10.62
CA ARG A 96 -1.25 8.09 11.39
C ARG A 96 -2.08 6.91 11.85
N THR A 97 -1.52 5.71 11.74
CA THR A 97 -2.08 4.49 12.32
C THR A 97 -0.98 3.73 13.06
N ARG A 98 -1.36 2.97 14.06
CA ARG A 98 -0.46 2.01 14.74
C ARG A 98 -0.60 0.61 14.17
N ASP A 99 -1.70 0.35 13.46
CA ASP A 99 -1.98 -0.97 12.92
C ASP A 99 -1.37 -1.12 11.52
N GLY A 100 -0.70 -2.23 11.26
CA GLY A 100 -0.37 -2.66 9.92
C GLY A 100 -1.63 -3.04 9.14
N TYR A 101 -1.58 -3.01 7.81
CA TYR A 101 -2.71 -3.39 6.98
C TYR A 101 -2.28 -3.70 5.53
N PHE A 102 -3.11 -4.44 4.78
CA PHE A 102 -2.92 -4.73 3.36
C PHE A 102 -3.53 -3.64 2.47
N ASN A 103 -4.79 -3.30 2.70
CA ASN A 103 -5.54 -2.35 1.88
C ASN A 103 -6.12 -1.20 2.71
N LYS A 104 -6.47 -1.46 3.98
CA LYS A 104 -7.06 -0.47 4.87
C LYS A 104 -6.73 -0.81 6.33
N PRO A 105 -6.64 0.19 7.21
CA PRO A 105 -6.40 -0.04 8.63
C PRO A 105 -7.33 -1.11 9.22
N GLY A 106 -6.75 -2.09 9.90
CA GLY A 106 -7.46 -3.16 10.59
C GLY A 106 -7.80 -4.41 9.75
N ASP A 107 -7.51 -4.45 8.47
CA ASP A 107 -7.76 -5.64 7.64
C ASP A 107 -6.76 -6.79 7.90
N ASN A 108 -5.65 -6.51 8.57
CA ASN A 108 -4.70 -7.53 9.03
C ASN A 108 -5.15 -8.25 10.30
N ARG A 109 -6.06 -7.69 11.09
CA ARG A 109 -6.42 -8.21 12.42
C ARG A 109 -6.78 -9.69 12.46
N PRO A 110 -7.57 -10.23 11.52
CA PRO A 110 -7.84 -11.67 11.50
C PRO A 110 -6.60 -12.52 11.27
N LEU A 111 -5.66 -12.04 10.46
CA LEU A 111 -4.40 -12.72 10.20
C LEU A 111 -3.43 -12.58 11.38
N ASP A 112 -3.38 -11.42 12.01
CA ASP A 112 -2.58 -11.18 13.19
C ASP A 112 -3.05 -12.00 14.39
N ALA A 113 -4.37 -12.17 14.55
CA ALA A 113 -4.94 -13.06 15.57
C ALA A 113 -4.58 -14.53 15.33
N ARG A 114 -4.47 -14.95 14.05
CA ARG A 114 -4.15 -16.32 13.68
C ARG A 114 -2.67 -16.63 13.69
N PHE A 115 -1.83 -15.71 13.26
CA PHE A 115 -0.40 -15.93 12.97
C PHE A 115 0.55 -15.07 13.81
N GLY A 116 0.03 -14.22 14.70
CA GLY A 116 0.79 -13.20 15.42
C GLY A 116 1.09 -11.96 14.56
N ILE A 117 1.33 -10.83 15.21
CA ILE A 117 1.58 -9.52 14.55
C ILE A 117 2.83 -9.57 13.65
N ASP A 118 3.82 -10.37 14.01
CA ASP A 118 5.08 -10.57 13.29
C ASP A 118 5.06 -11.78 12.33
N GLY A 119 3.93 -12.50 12.27
CA GLY A 119 3.79 -13.70 11.45
C GLY A 119 4.53 -14.92 11.98
N THR A 120 5.13 -14.86 13.17
CA THR A 120 5.87 -15.98 13.80
C THR A 120 4.96 -17.02 14.47
N GLY A 121 3.69 -16.73 14.63
CA GLY A 121 2.67 -17.59 15.21
C GLY A 121 2.24 -18.78 14.34
N LEU A 122 3.03 -19.19 13.36
CA LEU A 122 2.88 -20.50 12.73
C LEU A 122 3.14 -21.56 13.79
N ARG A 123 2.08 -22.06 14.41
CA ARG A 123 2.18 -23.27 15.23
C ARG A 123 2.80 -24.36 14.37
N ARG A 124 3.96 -24.82 14.77
CA ARG A 124 4.58 -26.05 14.27
C ARG A 124 3.67 -27.24 14.58
#